data_4d45a48f5a6a63de857c072ddcd70340
#
_entry.id   4d45a48f5a6a63de857c072ddcd70340
#
_cell.length_a   1.000
_cell.length_b   1.000
_cell.length_c   1.000
_cell.angle_alpha   90.00
_cell.angle_beta   90.00
_cell.angle_gamma   90.00
#
_symmetry.space_group_name_H-M   'P 1'
#
loop_
_entity.id
_entity.type
_entity.pdbx_description
1 polymer ?
#
loop_
_entity_poly.entity_id
_entity_poly.type
_entity_poly.pdbx_seq_one_letter_code
_entity_poly.pdbx_strand_id
1 'polypeptide(L)'
;MNYLVPVVLIGVLIVITLLLILAEKLLGGGKEKMLIVNDDKVIPVKGDETVLNTLSQQKIFIPSACGGKATCGFCKFHLLDGGEPKPTELPFLSEVEQKNGIRLACQVKVKDNMRVEIPKELMNAKEYKTKVVYIEDQTYDIKLVRFQLIDPPKMEFKPGQYAQIKVPGIDIIRAYSIASHPKDSSQIELIIRQVPNGQATTFVHKALEVGDKIILTGPYG
;
A
#
# COMPACT_ATOMS: atom_id res chain seq x y z
N MET A 1 47.73 12.54 -27.77
CA MET A 1 46.76 11.72 -26.99
C MET A 1 45.54 11.47 -27.89
N ASN A 2 45.31 10.20 -28.27
CA ASN A 2 44.27 9.86 -29.26
C ASN A 2 42.85 9.94 -28.61
N TYR A 3 42.18 11.06 -28.82
CA TYR A 3 40.75 11.22 -28.35
C TYR A 3 39.74 10.48 -29.23
N LEU A 4 40.19 9.89 -30.34
CA LEU A 4 39.35 9.17 -31.28
C LEU A 4 38.68 7.93 -30.65
N VAL A 5 39.47 7.15 -29.88
CA VAL A 5 38.97 5.92 -29.23
C VAL A 5 37.85 6.18 -28.25
N PRO A 6 37.96 7.11 -27.26
CA PRO A 6 36.86 7.38 -26.34
C PRO A 6 35.62 8.00 -27.06
N VAL A 7 35.81 8.81 -28.08
CA VAL A 7 34.66 9.39 -28.85
C VAL A 7 33.91 8.28 -29.58
N VAL A 8 34.59 7.36 -30.22
CA VAL A 8 33.96 6.21 -30.92
C VAL A 8 33.22 5.32 -29.89
N LEU A 9 33.85 5.04 -28.75
CA LEU A 9 33.24 4.22 -27.68
C LEU A 9 31.94 4.83 -27.15
N ILE A 10 31.94 6.13 -26.86
CA ILE A 10 30.73 6.87 -26.44
C ILE A 10 29.67 6.84 -27.52
N GLY A 11 30.03 7.04 -28.79
CA GLY A 11 29.10 6.96 -29.93
C GLY A 11 28.43 5.60 -30.04
N VAL A 12 29.18 4.51 -29.92
CA VAL A 12 28.65 3.12 -29.93
C VAL A 12 27.71 2.89 -28.75
N LEU A 13 28.05 3.33 -27.52
CA LEU A 13 27.20 3.20 -26.35
C LEU A 13 25.86 3.95 -26.53
N ILE A 14 25.90 5.17 -27.06
CA ILE A 14 24.67 5.95 -27.33
C ILE A 14 23.80 5.21 -28.36
N VAL A 15 24.38 4.69 -29.44
CA VAL A 15 23.61 3.94 -30.48
C VAL A 15 22.98 2.68 -29.86
N ILE A 16 23.74 1.91 -29.09
CA ILE A 16 23.20 0.72 -28.40
C ILE A 16 22.07 1.08 -27.46
N THR A 17 22.22 2.15 -26.66
CA THR A 17 21.19 2.60 -25.73
C THR A 17 19.93 3.03 -26.48
N LEU A 18 20.05 3.77 -27.57
CA LEU A 18 18.92 4.17 -28.40
C LEU A 18 18.21 2.97 -29.05
N LEU A 19 18.99 1.98 -29.52
CA LEU A 19 18.44 0.74 -30.06
C LEU A 19 17.68 -0.07 -28.99
N LEU A 20 18.20 -0.15 -27.78
CA LEU A 20 17.52 -0.82 -26.67
C LEU A 20 16.21 -0.11 -26.29
N ILE A 21 16.20 1.22 -26.19
CA ILE A 21 15.00 2.02 -25.92
C ILE A 21 13.97 1.84 -27.06
N LEU A 22 14.43 1.83 -28.31
CA LEU A 22 13.56 1.61 -29.47
C LEU A 22 12.99 0.19 -29.48
N ALA A 23 13.81 -0.81 -29.19
CA ALA A 23 13.38 -2.21 -29.07
C ALA A 23 12.36 -2.39 -27.93
N GLU A 24 12.60 -1.79 -26.78
CA GLU A 24 11.66 -1.79 -25.66
C GLU A 24 10.32 -1.15 -26.07
N LYS A 25 10.35 -0.04 -26.80
CA LYS A 25 9.13 0.66 -27.27
C LYS A 25 8.36 -0.11 -28.34
N LEU A 26 9.07 -0.85 -29.22
CA LEU A 26 8.47 -1.63 -30.30
C LEU A 26 8.00 -3.02 -29.84
N LEU A 27 8.75 -3.65 -28.93
CA LEU A 27 8.47 -5.00 -28.42
C LEU A 27 7.69 -4.96 -27.09
N GLY A 28 7.80 -3.87 -26.33
CA GLY A 28 7.18 -3.66 -25.02
C GLY A 28 5.74 -3.15 -25.07
N GLY A 29 5.07 -3.25 -26.22
CA GLY A 29 3.61 -3.07 -26.33
C GLY A 29 2.88 -4.16 -25.58
N GLY A 30 2.97 -4.13 -24.24
CA GLY A 30 2.31 -5.08 -23.36
C GLY A 30 0.81 -5.09 -23.65
N LYS A 31 0.27 -6.25 -23.98
CA LYS A 31 -1.18 -6.47 -24.09
C LYS A 31 -1.83 -5.85 -22.86
N GLU A 32 -2.90 -5.08 -23.06
CA GLU A 32 -3.70 -4.59 -21.95
C GLU A 32 -4.16 -5.81 -21.16
N LYS A 33 -3.79 -5.87 -19.90
CA LYS A 33 -4.16 -6.93 -18.97
C LYS A 33 -5.35 -6.45 -18.17
N MET A 34 -6.21 -7.34 -17.75
CA MET A 34 -7.40 -6.99 -16.98
C MET A 34 -7.37 -7.68 -15.62
N LEU A 35 -7.54 -6.90 -14.56
CA LEU A 35 -7.80 -7.40 -13.23
C LEU A 35 -9.30 -7.31 -12.95
N ILE A 36 -9.97 -8.45 -12.82
CA ILE A 36 -11.40 -8.55 -12.54
C ILE A 36 -11.57 -8.79 -11.04
N VAL A 37 -12.20 -7.85 -10.36
CA VAL A 37 -12.39 -7.85 -8.91
C VAL A 37 -13.83 -8.21 -8.58
N ASN A 38 -14.06 -9.27 -7.81
CA ASN A 38 -15.37 -9.75 -7.35
C ASN A 38 -16.40 -9.95 -8.49
N ASP A 39 -15.93 -10.33 -9.68
CA ASP A 39 -16.71 -10.48 -10.92
C ASP A 39 -17.54 -9.24 -11.35
N ASP A 40 -17.28 -8.09 -10.73
CA ASP A 40 -18.03 -6.85 -10.93
C ASP A 40 -17.15 -5.74 -11.54
N LYS A 41 -15.97 -5.52 -11.00
CA LYS A 41 -15.10 -4.42 -11.39
C LYS A 41 -13.95 -4.88 -12.27
N VAL A 42 -13.89 -4.41 -13.52
CA VAL A 42 -12.80 -4.67 -14.47
C VAL A 42 -11.82 -3.49 -14.46
N ILE A 43 -10.55 -3.78 -14.16
CA ILE A 43 -9.48 -2.77 -14.06
C ILE A 43 -8.43 -3.06 -15.14
N PRO A 44 -8.24 -2.14 -16.11
CA PRO A 44 -7.15 -2.27 -17.08
C PRO A 44 -5.81 -2.00 -16.40
N VAL A 45 -4.84 -2.89 -16.61
CA VAL A 45 -3.50 -2.82 -16.00
C VAL A 45 -2.45 -2.69 -17.10
N LYS A 46 -1.61 -1.66 -16.97
CA LYS A 46 -0.46 -1.45 -17.86
C LYS A 46 0.83 -1.78 -17.10
N GLY A 47 1.70 -2.53 -17.76
CA GLY A 47 2.98 -2.93 -17.14
C GLY A 47 2.86 -4.10 -16.17
N ASP A 48 3.85 -4.24 -15.27
CA ASP A 48 4.00 -5.35 -14.34
C ASP A 48 3.72 -4.92 -12.89
N GLU A 49 2.58 -4.26 -12.69
CA GLU A 49 2.18 -3.81 -11.37
C GLU A 49 1.72 -4.95 -10.47
N THR A 50 1.86 -4.77 -9.15
CA THR A 50 1.30 -5.70 -8.16
C THR A 50 -0.21 -5.50 -8.04
N VAL A 51 -0.93 -6.56 -7.66
CA VAL A 51 -2.37 -6.47 -7.35
C VAL A 51 -2.63 -5.39 -6.31
N LEU A 52 -1.80 -5.28 -5.27
CA LEU A 52 -1.92 -4.25 -4.24
C LEU A 52 -1.88 -2.83 -4.83
N ASN A 53 -0.89 -2.53 -5.68
CA ASN A 53 -0.75 -1.21 -6.28
C ASN A 53 -1.90 -0.91 -7.24
N THR A 54 -2.25 -1.88 -8.10
CA THR A 54 -3.37 -1.76 -9.03
C THR A 54 -4.68 -1.42 -8.31
N LEU A 55 -4.97 -2.11 -7.21
CA LEU A 55 -6.17 -1.86 -6.41
C LEU A 55 -6.12 -0.49 -5.72
N SER A 56 -4.98 -0.12 -5.15
CA SER A 56 -4.78 1.16 -4.49
C SER A 56 -4.99 2.34 -5.44
N GLN A 57 -4.51 2.26 -6.69
CA GLN A 57 -4.76 3.27 -7.74
C GLN A 57 -6.25 3.44 -8.06
N GLN A 58 -7.03 2.38 -7.90
CA GLN A 58 -8.48 2.38 -8.07
C GLN A 58 -9.25 2.70 -6.79
N LYS A 59 -8.56 3.17 -5.75
CA LYS A 59 -9.12 3.49 -4.42
C LYS A 59 -9.78 2.28 -3.73
N ILE A 60 -9.31 1.07 -4.04
CA ILE A 60 -9.63 -0.15 -3.31
C ILE A 60 -8.45 -0.43 -2.38
N PHE A 61 -8.65 -0.22 -1.09
CA PHE A 61 -7.57 -0.27 -0.12
C PHE A 61 -7.58 -1.60 0.63
N ILE A 62 -6.61 -2.47 0.32
CA ILE A 62 -6.34 -3.69 1.08
C ILE A 62 -5.35 -3.36 2.20
N PRO A 63 -5.53 -3.91 3.42
CA PRO A 63 -4.62 -3.66 4.53
C PRO A 63 -3.19 -4.09 4.18
N SER A 64 -2.23 -3.20 4.37
CA SER A 64 -0.81 -3.46 4.10
C SER A 64 0.06 -2.70 5.08
N ALA A 65 0.14 -3.18 6.32
CA ALA A 65 0.87 -2.52 7.40
C ALA A 65 2.38 -2.36 7.12
N CYS A 66 2.94 -3.19 6.23
CA CYS A 66 4.37 -3.10 5.83
C CYS A 66 4.60 -2.25 4.58
N GLY A 67 3.55 -1.70 3.95
CA GLY A 67 3.67 -0.95 2.70
C GLY A 67 4.11 -1.81 1.51
N GLY A 68 3.65 -3.06 1.43
CA GLY A 68 3.94 -3.94 0.29
C GLY A 68 5.26 -4.73 0.37
N LYS A 69 5.95 -4.72 1.52
CA LYS A 69 7.26 -5.37 1.70
C LYS A 69 7.20 -6.87 2.03
N ALA A 70 6.03 -7.50 1.97
CA ALA A 70 5.81 -8.91 2.30
C ALA A 70 6.27 -9.32 3.72
N THR A 71 6.13 -8.44 4.72
CA THR A 71 6.58 -8.70 6.09
C THR A 71 5.45 -8.70 7.11
N CYS A 72 4.20 -8.44 6.72
CA CYS A 72 3.06 -8.40 7.65
C CYS A 72 1.96 -9.43 7.37
N GLY A 73 1.84 -9.94 6.14
CA GLY A 73 0.83 -10.93 5.78
C GLY A 73 -0.63 -10.43 5.70
N PHE A 74 -0.88 -9.11 5.85
CA PHE A 74 -2.26 -8.60 5.93
C PHE A 74 -2.96 -8.43 4.58
N CYS A 75 -2.21 -8.29 3.49
CA CYS A 75 -2.77 -8.04 2.16
C CYS A 75 -3.26 -9.33 1.47
N LYS A 76 -3.97 -10.18 2.22
CA LYS A 76 -4.53 -11.43 1.70
C LYS A 76 -5.70 -11.16 0.78
N PHE A 77 -5.77 -11.90 -0.32
CA PHE A 77 -6.89 -11.92 -1.25
C PHE A 77 -7.00 -13.31 -1.88
N HIS A 78 -8.12 -13.63 -2.51
CA HIS A 78 -8.32 -14.89 -3.22
C HIS A 78 -8.03 -14.71 -4.70
N LEU A 79 -7.07 -15.47 -5.23
CA LEU A 79 -6.76 -15.55 -6.65
C LEU A 79 -7.52 -16.72 -7.27
N LEU A 80 -8.53 -16.42 -8.12
CA LEU A 80 -9.43 -17.45 -8.68
C LEU A 80 -8.80 -18.24 -9.82
N ASP A 81 -7.89 -17.62 -10.57
CA ASP A 81 -7.29 -18.23 -11.76
C ASP A 81 -6.04 -19.09 -11.44
N GLY A 82 -5.82 -19.40 -10.18
CA GLY A 82 -4.75 -20.28 -9.73
C GLY A 82 -3.37 -19.62 -9.62
N GLY A 83 -2.38 -20.45 -9.36
CA GLY A 83 -0.98 -20.03 -9.20
C GLY A 83 -0.46 -20.35 -7.80
N GLU A 84 0.72 -20.97 -7.74
CA GLU A 84 1.35 -21.35 -6.47
C GLU A 84 1.88 -20.11 -5.72
N PRO A 85 1.78 -20.09 -4.38
CA PRO A 85 2.38 -19.06 -3.56
C PRO A 85 3.89 -19.00 -3.72
N LYS A 86 4.43 -17.78 -3.76
CA LYS A 86 5.88 -17.58 -3.77
C LYS A 86 6.48 -17.95 -2.40
N PRO A 87 7.77 -18.30 -2.33
CA PRO A 87 8.45 -18.56 -1.04
C PRO A 87 8.31 -17.42 -0.04
N THR A 88 8.20 -16.16 -0.50
CA THR A 88 8.00 -14.97 0.34
C THR A 88 6.60 -14.87 0.97
N GLU A 89 5.62 -15.62 0.45
CA GLU A 89 4.24 -15.63 0.93
C GLU A 89 4.00 -16.76 1.95
N LEU A 90 4.75 -17.85 1.83
CA LEU A 90 4.56 -19.07 2.63
C LEU A 90 4.54 -18.84 4.15
N PRO A 91 5.39 -17.98 4.74
CA PRO A 91 5.37 -17.72 6.19
C PRO A 91 4.06 -17.12 6.70
N PHE A 92 3.22 -16.57 5.81
CA PHE A 92 1.99 -15.84 6.15
C PHE A 92 0.71 -16.58 5.73
N LEU A 93 0.84 -17.71 5.05
CA LEU A 93 -0.27 -18.48 4.53
C LEU A 93 -0.27 -19.88 5.14
N SER A 94 -1.37 -20.26 5.77
CA SER A 94 -1.58 -21.64 6.20
C SER A 94 -1.70 -22.57 4.99
N GLU A 95 -1.49 -23.87 5.18
CA GLU A 95 -1.65 -24.87 4.11
C GLU A 95 -3.06 -24.87 3.49
N VAL A 96 -4.08 -24.58 4.30
CA VAL A 96 -5.46 -24.47 3.84
C VAL A 96 -5.63 -23.24 2.95
N GLU A 97 -5.07 -22.09 3.36
CA GLU A 97 -5.10 -20.88 2.57
C GLU A 97 -4.36 -21.03 1.23
N GLN A 98 -3.21 -21.70 1.24
CA GLN A 98 -2.44 -21.98 0.03
C GLN A 98 -3.27 -22.83 -0.96
N LYS A 99 -3.89 -23.90 -0.48
CA LYS A 99 -4.76 -24.78 -1.28
C LYS A 99 -6.00 -24.06 -1.82
N ASN A 100 -6.52 -23.10 -1.07
CA ASN A 100 -7.69 -22.31 -1.44
C ASN A 100 -7.33 -21.08 -2.29
N GLY A 101 -6.12 -20.96 -2.81
CA GLY A 101 -5.74 -19.87 -3.70
C GLY A 101 -5.60 -18.50 -3.01
N ILE A 102 -5.46 -18.47 -1.67
CA ILE A 102 -5.17 -17.22 -0.96
C ILE A 102 -3.74 -16.79 -1.24
N ARG A 103 -3.55 -15.53 -1.57
CA ARG A 103 -2.27 -14.95 -1.95
C ARG A 103 -2.06 -13.60 -1.24
N LEU A 104 -0.83 -13.08 -1.28
CA LEU A 104 -0.53 -11.73 -0.82
C LEU A 104 -0.51 -10.75 -1.99
N ALA A 105 -1.41 -9.77 -1.99
CA ALA A 105 -1.58 -8.81 -3.08
C ALA A 105 -0.30 -8.03 -3.43
N CYS A 106 0.59 -7.81 -2.46
CA CYS A 106 1.87 -7.15 -2.68
C CYS A 106 2.90 -8.04 -3.40
N GLN A 107 2.69 -9.36 -3.46
CA GLN A 107 3.62 -10.31 -4.10
C GLN A 107 3.16 -10.80 -5.46
N VAL A 108 1.88 -10.68 -5.76
CA VAL A 108 1.30 -11.09 -7.02
C VAL A 108 1.33 -9.94 -8.01
N LYS A 109 2.03 -10.12 -9.13
CA LYS A 109 2.02 -9.17 -10.26
C LYS A 109 0.91 -9.56 -11.23
N VAL A 110 0.25 -8.55 -11.80
CA VAL A 110 -0.74 -8.75 -12.86
C VAL A 110 0.00 -9.02 -14.17
N LYS A 111 0.17 -10.28 -14.53
CA LYS A 111 0.88 -10.71 -15.75
C LYS A 111 -0.04 -10.95 -16.93
N ASP A 112 -1.24 -11.44 -16.67
CA ASP A 112 -2.28 -11.77 -17.64
C ASP A 112 -3.64 -11.27 -17.13
N ASN A 113 -4.73 -11.60 -17.83
CA ASN A 113 -6.06 -11.38 -17.28
C ASN A 113 -6.24 -12.25 -16.04
N MET A 114 -6.63 -11.63 -14.93
CA MET A 114 -6.74 -12.29 -13.62
C MET A 114 -8.06 -11.96 -12.96
N ARG A 115 -8.67 -12.97 -12.33
CA ARG A 115 -9.86 -12.82 -11.49
C ARG A 115 -9.47 -12.95 -10.03
N VAL A 116 -9.91 -11.99 -9.24
CA VAL A 116 -9.61 -11.91 -7.82
C VAL A 116 -10.85 -11.64 -7.00
N GLU A 117 -10.91 -12.25 -5.83
CA GLU A 117 -11.98 -11.99 -4.87
C GLU A 117 -11.38 -11.32 -3.62
N ILE A 118 -11.98 -10.20 -3.25
CA ILE A 118 -11.60 -9.40 -2.09
C ILE A 118 -12.78 -9.41 -1.10
N PRO A 119 -12.53 -9.68 0.19
CA PRO A 119 -13.57 -9.61 1.21
C PRO A 119 -14.35 -8.29 1.14
N LYS A 120 -15.67 -8.38 1.19
CA LYS A 120 -16.56 -7.20 1.05
C LYS A 120 -16.29 -6.14 2.13
N GLU A 121 -15.86 -6.57 3.29
CA GLU A 121 -15.51 -5.70 4.42
C GLU A 121 -14.35 -4.74 4.04
N LEU A 122 -13.39 -5.21 3.25
CA LEU A 122 -12.26 -4.41 2.80
C LEU A 122 -12.64 -3.43 1.69
N MET A 123 -13.74 -3.65 0.98
CA MET A 123 -14.24 -2.72 -0.03
C MET A 123 -14.76 -1.40 0.57
N ASN A 124 -15.03 -1.37 1.87
CA ASN A 124 -15.50 -0.18 2.58
C ASN A 124 -14.35 0.72 3.08
N ALA A 125 -13.12 0.23 3.07
CA ALA A 125 -11.96 1.05 3.46
C ALA A 125 -11.74 2.19 2.45
N LYS A 126 -11.53 3.41 3.00
CA LYS A 126 -11.34 4.63 2.22
C LYS A 126 -10.04 5.32 2.61
N GLU A 127 -9.59 6.20 1.76
CA GLU A 127 -8.56 7.17 2.07
C GLU A 127 -9.20 8.44 2.63
N TYR A 128 -8.68 8.92 3.76
CA TYR A 128 -9.14 10.11 4.46
C TYR A 128 -8.03 11.14 4.50
N LYS A 129 -8.30 12.33 3.98
CA LYS A 129 -7.46 13.50 4.24
C LYS A 129 -7.80 14.02 5.62
N THR A 130 -6.80 14.16 6.46
CA THR A 130 -6.99 14.58 7.84
C THR A 130 -6.07 15.73 8.22
N LYS A 131 -6.39 16.38 9.33
CA LYS A 131 -5.55 17.37 9.99
C LYS A 131 -5.34 16.97 11.44
N VAL A 132 -4.11 17.00 11.92
CA VAL A 132 -3.81 16.82 13.33
C VAL A 132 -4.36 18.00 14.12
N VAL A 133 -5.22 17.73 15.10
CA VAL A 133 -5.83 18.78 15.93
C VAL A 133 -5.41 18.71 17.39
N TYR A 134 -4.84 17.58 17.82
CA TYR A 134 -4.38 17.42 19.20
C TYR A 134 -3.28 16.36 19.26
N ILE A 135 -2.25 16.61 20.07
CA ILE A 135 -1.19 15.66 20.43
C ILE A 135 -0.92 15.77 21.93
N GLU A 136 -0.88 14.63 22.61
CA GLU A 136 -0.60 14.56 24.04
C GLU A 136 0.34 13.40 24.36
N ASP A 137 1.32 13.64 25.21
CA ASP A 137 2.18 12.60 25.74
C ASP A 137 1.44 11.88 26.89
N GLN A 138 1.06 10.62 26.66
CA GLN A 138 0.43 9.78 27.68
C GLN A 138 1.47 9.19 28.63
N THR A 139 2.63 8.84 28.08
CA THR A 139 3.83 8.42 28.81
C THR A 139 5.07 8.93 28.06
N TYR A 140 6.26 8.65 28.60
CA TYR A 140 7.52 9.00 27.93
C TYR A 140 7.70 8.41 26.53
N ASP A 141 6.99 7.32 26.19
CA ASP A 141 7.08 6.60 24.93
C ASP A 141 5.73 6.41 24.22
N ILE A 142 4.65 6.99 24.73
CA ILE A 142 3.30 6.86 24.14
C ILE A 142 2.68 8.24 23.93
N LYS A 143 2.22 8.49 22.69
CA LYS A 143 1.45 9.67 22.31
C LYS A 143 0.03 9.30 21.92
N LEU A 144 -0.92 10.13 22.36
CA LEU A 144 -2.26 10.19 21.79
C LEU A 144 -2.27 11.28 20.71
N VAL A 145 -2.71 10.91 19.51
CA VAL A 145 -2.85 11.84 18.38
C VAL A 145 -4.28 11.81 17.90
N ARG A 146 -4.91 13.00 17.82
CA ARG A 146 -6.27 13.17 17.31
C ARG A 146 -6.24 13.83 15.95
N PHE A 147 -6.92 13.19 15.02
CA PHE A 147 -7.05 13.60 13.63
C PHE A 147 -8.48 14.04 13.35
N GLN A 148 -8.65 15.28 12.90
CA GLN A 148 -9.91 15.75 12.32
C GLN A 148 -10.01 15.25 10.89
N LEU A 149 -11.08 14.54 10.54
CA LEU A 149 -11.36 14.10 9.18
C LEU A 149 -11.84 15.29 8.34
N ILE A 150 -11.27 15.45 7.13
CA ILE A 150 -11.60 16.54 6.21
C ILE A 150 -12.35 15.97 5.00
N ASP A 151 -11.81 14.95 4.37
CA ASP A 151 -12.35 14.38 3.14
C ASP A 151 -12.02 12.87 3.06
N PRO A 152 -13.01 11.99 3.18
CA PRO A 152 -14.38 12.21 3.65
C PRO A 152 -14.45 12.73 5.09
N PRO A 153 -15.52 13.48 5.47
CA PRO A 153 -15.59 14.13 6.79
C PRO A 153 -15.96 13.18 7.95
N LYS A 154 -16.32 11.95 7.65
CA LYS A 154 -16.72 10.95 8.65
C LYS A 154 -16.19 9.56 8.31
N MET A 155 -15.77 8.84 9.35
CA MET A 155 -15.37 7.43 9.28
C MET A 155 -16.27 6.63 10.22
N GLU A 156 -17.06 5.73 9.68
CA GLU A 156 -17.83 4.77 10.48
C GLU A 156 -16.95 3.55 10.76
N PHE A 157 -16.78 3.22 12.01
CA PHE A 157 -15.95 2.10 12.45
C PHE A 157 -16.55 1.41 13.67
N LYS A 158 -16.09 0.18 13.93
CA LYS A 158 -16.45 -0.62 15.11
C LYS A 158 -15.29 -0.67 16.08
N PRO A 159 -15.53 -0.87 17.39
CA PRO A 159 -14.48 -1.12 18.37
C PRO A 159 -13.61 -2.30 17.93
N GLY A 160 -12.28 -2.18 18.08
CA GLY A 160 -11.31 -3.17 17.66
C GLY A 160 -10.75 -2.97 16.24
N GLN A 161 -11.36 -2.12 15.44
CA GLN A 161 -10.82 -1.78 14.12
C GLN A 161 -9.62 -0.83 14.22
N TYR A 162 -8.84 -0.79 13.14
CA TYR A 162 -7.63 0.02 13.03
C TYR A 162 -7.63 0.89 11.77
N ALA A 163 -6.81 1.93 11.79
CA ALA A 163 -6.50 2.75 10.64
C ALA A 163 -5.00 2.68 10.32
N GLN A 164 -4.64 3.00 9.10
CA GLN A 164 -3.25 3.07 8.68
C GLN A 164 -2.85 4.53 8.43
N ILE A 165 -1.70 4.93 8.94
CA ILE A 165 -1.07 6.23 8.66
C ILE A 165 -0.07 6.05 7.52
N LYS A 166 -0.17 6.90 6.49
CA LYS A 166 0.88 7.08 5.50
C LYS A 166 1.78 8.23 5.96
N VAL A 167 3.07 7.93 6.20
CA VAL A 167 4.02 8.94 6.65
C VAL A 167 4.40 9.87 5.48
N PRO A 168 4.26 11.20 5.64
CA PRO A 168 4.61 12.13 4.57
C PRO A 168 6.07 12.05 4.16
N GLY A 169 6.34 12.15 2.85
CA GLY A 169 7.69 12.21 2.30
C GLY A 169 8.45 10.86 2.22
N ILE A 170 7.92 9.81 2.82
CA ILE A 170 8.49 8.45 2.74
C ILE A 170 7.40 7.43 2.47
N ASP A 171 7.73 6.37 1.75
CA ASP A 171 6.77 5.31 1.41
C ASP A 171 6.64 4.29 2.57
N ILE A 172 6.15 4.80 3.70
CA ILE A 172 5.91 4.00 4.90
C ILE A 172 4.46 4.14 5.35
N ILE A 173 3.82 2.99 5.52
CA ILE A 173 2.48 2.84 6.07
C ILE A 173 2.56 2.02 7.35
N ARG A 174 1.84 2.45 8.41
CA ARG A 174 1.73 1.70 9.66
C ARG A 174 0.30 1.70 10.18
N ALA A 175 -0.10 0.58 10.75
CA ALA A 175 -1.41 0.34 11.33
C ALA A 175 -1.42 0.65 12.82
N TYR A 176 -2.48 1.33 13.26
CA TYR A 176 -2.73 1.65 14.66
C TYR A 176 -4.21 1.44 14.97
N SER A 177 -4.50 0.80 16.11
CA SER A 177 -5.88 0.64 16.58
C SER A 177 -6.55 1.98 16.79
N ILE A 178 -7.82 2.10 16.40
CA ILE A 178 -8.62 3.30 16.63
C ILE A 178 -8.99 3.33 18.12
N ALA A 179 -8.64 4.41 18.80
CA ALA A 179 -8.85 4.61 20.23
C ALA A 179 -10.05 5.53 20.54
N SER A 180 -10.54 6.27 19.55
CA SER A 180 -11.72 7.13 19.71
C SER A 180 -13.01 6.32 19.88
N HIS A 181 -14.04 6.97 20.44
CA HIS A 181 -15.36 6.37 20.58
C HIS A 181 -16.08 6.32 19.21
N PRO A 182 -16.74 5.21 18.82
CA PRO A 182 -17.38 5.08 17.49
C PRO A 182 -18.47 6.13 17.19
N LYS A 183 -19.07 6.74 18.21
CA LYS A 183 -20.04 7.83 18.02
C LYS A 183 -19.39 9.12 17.50
N ASP A 184 -18.09 9.30 17.73
CA ASP A 184 -17.34 10.45 17.22
C ASP A 184 -16.71 10.12 15.87
N SER A 185 -17.57 10.04 14.85
CA SER A 185 -17.16 9.64 13.50
C SER A 185 -16.40 10.72 12.73
N SER A 186 -16.32 11.94 13.25
CA SER A 186 -15.62 13.06 12.59
C SER A 186 -14.16 13.19 12.99
N GLN A 187 -13.77 12.56 14.08
CA GLN A 187 -12.40 12.56 14.60
C GLN A 187 -11.93 11.14 14.88
N ILE A 188 -10.66 10.89 14.63
CA ILE A 188 -10.00 9.61 14.91
C ILE A 188 -8.85 9.84 15.86
N GLU A 189 -8.83 9.09 16.95
CA GLU A 189 -7.71 9.06 17.89
C GLU A 189 -6.91 7.78 17.70
N LEU A 190 -5.61 7.94 17.71
CA LEU A 190 -4.66 6.83 17.69
C LEU A 190 -3.70 6.96 18.85
N ILE A 191 -3.45 5.84 19.55
CA ILE A 191 -2.44 5.75 20.60
C ILE A 191 -1.20 5.07 19.99
N ILE A 192 -0.09 5.80 19.98
CA ILE A 192 1.09 5.42 19.22
C ILE A 192 2.29 5.31 20.17
N ARG A 193 2.77 4.08 20.35
CA ARG A 193 4.00 3.82 21.11
C ARG A 193 5.23 3.98 20.22
N GLN A 194 6.24 4.64 20.75
CA GLN A 194 7.56 4.76 20.09
C GLN A 194 8.26 3.40 20.03
N VAL A 195 8.62 2.99 18.84
CA VAL A 195 9.42 1.78 18.61
C VAL A 195 10.87 2.19 18.36
N PRO A 196 11.85 1.60 19.02
CA PRO A 196 13.26 1.88 18.75
C PRO A 196 13.59 1.69 17.26
N ASN A 197 14.22 2.70 16.64
CA ASN A 197 14.54 2.76 15.21
C ASN A 197 13.33 2.67 14.27
N GLY A 198 12.10 2.80 14.77
CA GLY A 198 10.87 2.80 13.98
C GLY A 198 10.68 4.14 13.26
N GLN A 199 10.80 4.18 11.94
CA GLN A 199 10.72 5.42 11.15
C GLN A 199 9.36 6.13 11.31
N ALA A 200 8.24 5.39 11.24
CA ALA A 200 6.92 5.98 11.40
C ALA A 200 6.68 6.50 12.83
N THR A 201 7.07 5.75 13.84
CA THR A 201 6.93 6.18 15.23
C THR A 201 7.87 7.32 15.57
N THR A 202 9.08 7.34 15.01
CA THR A 202 10.01 8.49 15.13
C THR A 202 9.40 9.74 14.52
N PHE A 203 8.78 9.65 13.33
CA PHE A 203 8.06 10.76 12.74
C PHE A 203 6.97 11.29 13.69
N VAL A 204 6.11 10.41 14.20
CA VAL A 204 5.01 10.81 15.11
C VAL A 204 5.52 11.46 16.40
N HIS A 205 6.61 10.93 16.96
CA HIS A 205 7.11 11.43 18.25
C HIS A 205 7.98 12.68 18.15
N LYS A 206 8.64 12.90 16.99
CA LYS A 206 9.66 13.97 16.87
C LYS A 206 9.36 15.04 15.83
N ALA A 207 8.48 14.76 14.86
CA ALA A 207 8.26 15.65 13.71
C ALA A 207 6.81 16.02 13.46
N LEU A 208 5.84 15.22 13.98
CA LEU A 208 4.43 15.49 13.79
C LEU A 208 3.98 16.64 14.69
N GLU A 209 3.31 17.63 14.11
CA GLU A 209 2.80 18.82 14.80
C GLU A 209 1.30 19.00 14.61
N VAL A 210 0.67 19.72 15.55
CA VAL A 210 -0.73 20.14 15.41
C VAL A 210 -0.86 21.06 14.20
N GLY A 211 -1.77 20.73 13.32
CA GLY A 211 -1.95 21.45 12.06
C GLY A 211 -1.50 20.65 10.83
N ASP A 212 -0.69 19.62 11.00
CA ASP A 212 -0.20 18.79 9.92
C ASP A 212 -1.32 18.03 9.21
N LYS A 213 -1.13 17.86 7.90
CA LYS A 213 -2.05 17.07 7.05
C LYS A 213 -1.52 15.66 6.90
N ILE A 214 -2.31 14.71 7.34
CA ILE A 214 -1.97 13.28 7.30
C ILE A 214 -3.04 12.53 6.51
N ILE A 215 -2.60 11.52 5.75
CA ILE A 215 -3.51 10.60 5.06
C ILE A 215 -3.69 9.36 5.95
N LEU A 216 -4.93 9.07 6.29
CA LEU A 216 -5.34 7.83 6.92
C LEU A 216 -6.05 6.95 5.89
N THR A 217 -5.90 5.63 6.01
CA THR A 217 -6.74 4.66 5.30
C THR A 217 -7.39 3.72 6.29
N GLY A 218 -8.62 3.31 6.01
CA GLY A 218 -9.39 2.43 6.90
C GLY A 218 -10.90 2.62 6.73
N PRO A 219 -11.69 2.12 7.71
CA PRO A 219 -11.27 1.25 8.81
C PRO A 219 -10.97 -0.17 8.32
N TYR A 220 -10.13 -0.91 9.05
CA TYR A 220 -9.79 -2.30 8.79
C TYR A 220 -10.01 -3.15 10.04
N GLY A 221 -10.26 -4.47 9.88
CA GLY A 221 -10.48 -5.42 10.96
C GLY A 221 -11.93 -5.81 11.17
#